data_a8296137acaf375655fc9bd28f4309e1
#
_entry.id   a8296137acaf375655fc9bd28f4309e1
#
_cell.length_a   1.000
_cell.length_b   1.000
_cell.length_c   1.000
_cell.angle_alpha   90.00
_cell.angle_beta   90.00
_cell.angle_gamma   90.00
#
_symmetry.space_group_name_H-M   'P 1'
#
loop_
_entity.id
_entity.type
_entity.pdbx_description
1 polymer ?
#
loop_
_entity_poly.entity_id
_entity_poly.type
_entity_poly.pdbx_seq_one_letter_code
_entity_poly.pdbx_strand_id
1 'polypeptide(L)'
;MSPRIAWALILHGDNPADAGWLRPDEAYRLRKRIETLSDDPDPAVRLQAWLANRADTHHLHAQDVPAVLKDERLVPSGISDPRSQMSAARRGEGYTRTDALEDLTLDHLLVPATPARSNFTLHVTAIMPMRPVPEVLLAADLADRGGPRETIRSGEVFQEWLTHQVGLR
;
A
#
# COMPACT_ATOMS: atom_id res chain seq x y z
N MET A 1 -7.01 -6.65 -10.38
CA MET A 1 -7.42 -7.61 -9.33
C MET A 1 -8.52 -6.97 -8.50
N SER A 2 -9.47 -7.73 -7.93
CA SER A 2 -10.47 -7.13 -7.01
C SER A 2 -9.81 -6.72 -5.69
N PRO A 3 -10.33 -5.71 -4.96
CA PRO A 3 -9.75 -5.27 -3.68
C PRO A 3 -9.56 -6.42 -2.69
N ARG A 4 -10.55 -7.30 -2.57
CA ARG A 4 -10.51 -8.47 -1.67
C ARG A 4 -9.33 -9.42 -1.95
N ILE A 5 -9.05 -9.68 -3.23
CA ILE A 5 -7.92 -10.54 -3.64
C ILE A 5 -6.59 -9.79 -3.53
N ALA A 6 -6.58 -8.47 -3.82
CA ALA A 6 -5.39 -7.64 -3.62
C ALA A 6 -4.95 -7.63 -2.14
N TRP A 7 -5.91 -7.50 -1.22
CA TRP A 7 -5.61 -7.56 0.21
C TRP A 7 -5.15 -8.95 0.69
N ALA A 8 -5.64 -10.03 0.08
CA ALA A 8 -5.12 -11.36 0.37
C ALA A 8 -3.65 -11.51 -0.09
N LEU A 9 -3.30 -10.95 -1.24
CA LEU A 9 -1.90 -10.88 -1.67
C LEU A 9 -1.04 -10.05 -0.70
N ILE A 10 -1.54 -8.88 -0.29
CA ILE A 10 -0.81 -7.96 0.60
C ILE A 10 -0.52 -8.60 1.96
N LEU A 11 -1.52 -9.23 2.58
CA LEU A 11 -1.43 -9.72 3.96
C LEU A 11 -0.96 -11.17 4.07
N HIS A 12 -1.16 -11.97 3.03
CA HIS A 12 -0.94 -13.41 3.03
C HIS A 12 -0.28 -13.90 1.73
N GLY A 13 0.62 -13.08 1.15
CA GLY A 13 1.28 -13.42 -0.10
C GLY A 13 2.12 -14.71 -0.04
N ASP A 14 2.66 -15.03 1.12
CA ASP A 14 3.39 -16.27 1.44
C ASP A 14 2.46 -17.49 1.45
N ASN A 15 1.25 -17.35 1.98
CA ASN A 15 0.23 -18.40 1.96
C ASN A 15 -1.19 -17.83 1.80
N PRO A 16 -1.68 -17.63 0.56
CA PRO A 16 -3.02 -17.07 0.32
C PRO A 16 -4.18 -17.86 0.95
N ALA A 17 -3.95 -19.10 1.36
CA ALA A 17 -4.96 -19.89 2.05
C ALA A 17 -5.25 -19.40 3.47
N ASP A 18 -4.31 -18.68 4.09
CA ASP A 18 -4.46 -18.09 5.43
C ASP A 18 -5.40 -16.86 5.42
N ALA A 19 -5.68 -16.31 4.25
CA ALA A 19 -6.74 -15.33 4.07
C ALA A 19 -8.10 -16.01 4.20
N GLY A 20 -8.62 -16.11 5.41
CA GLY A 20 -9.84 -16.85 5.74
C GLY A 20 -11.11 -16.38 5.02
N TRP A 21 -11.04 -15.26 4.29
CA TRP A 21 -12.13 -14.75 3.43
C TRP A 21 -12.04 -15.20 1.98
N LEU A 22 -10.95 -15.88 1.54
CA LEU A 22 -10.85 -16.43 0.19
C LEU A 22 -11.47 -17.83 0.13
N ARG A 23 -12.09 -18.12 -1.01
CA ARG A 23 -12.47 -19.50 -1.32
C ARG A 23 -11.22 -20.31 -1.72
N PRO A 24 -11.20 -21.62 -1.51
CA PRO A 24 -10.05 -22.46 -1.84
C PRO A 24 -9.55 -22.33 -3.28
N ASP A 25 -10.49 -22.19 -4.23
CA ASP A 25 -10.17 -22.00 -5.65
C ASP A 25 -9.56 -20.63 -5.95
N GLU A 26 -9.94 -19.58 -5.21
CA GLU A 26 -9.36 -18.25 -5.31
C GLU A 26 -7.94 -18.22 -4.71
N ALA A 27 -7.75 -18.83 -3.54
CA ALA A 27 -6.44 -18.94 -2.90
C ALA A 27 -5.46 -19.72 -3.78
N TYR A 28 -5.89 -20.83 -4.37
CA TYR A 28 -5.10 -21.60 -5.33
C TYR A 28 -4.69 -20.77 -6.55
N ARG A 29 -5.65 -20.05 -7.18
CA ARG A 29 -5.37 -19.19 -8.33
C ARG A 29 -4.45 -18.04 -7.99
N LEU A 30 -4.59 -17.44 -6.79
CA LEU A 30 -3.70 -16.37 -6.35
C LEU A 30 -2.28 -16.89 -6.15
N ARG A 31 -2.12 -18.07 -5.49
CA ARG A 31 -0.81 -18.71 -5.35
C ARG A 31 -0.14 -18.95 -6.71
N LYS A 32 -0.87 -19.50 -7.66
CA LYS A 32 -0.35 -19.74 -9.02
C LYS A 32 0.09 -18.43 -9.71
N ARG A 33 -0.62 -17.34 -9.52
CA ARG A 33 -0.22 -16.03 -10.05
C ARG A 33 1.07 -15.52 -9.40
N ILE A 34 1.20 -15.67 -8.07
CA ILE A 34 2.43 -15.27 -7.35
C ILE A 34 3.62 -16.10 -7.85
N GLU A 35 3.45 -17.41 -8.07
CA GLU A 35 4.48 -18.26 -8.62
C GLU A 35 4.97 -17.78 -10.00
N THR A 36 4.09 -17.25 -10.85
CA THR A 36 4.46 -16.75 -12.18
C THR A 36 5.15 -15.39 -12.16
N LEU A 37 5.17 -14.66 -11.03
CA LEU A 37 5.85 -13.37 -10.93
C LEU A 37 7.36 -13.48 -11.09
N SER A 38 7.96 -14.61 -10.65
CA SER A 38 9.40 -14.82 -10.75
C SER A 38 9.88 -14.94 -12.20
N ASP A 39 8.98 -15.36 -13.11
CA ASP A 39 9.27 -15.56 -14.52
C ASP A 39 8.77 -14.36 -15.38
N ASP A 40 8.14 -13.36 -14.76
CA ASP A 40 7.64 -12.18 -15.47
C ASP A 40 8.82 -11.24 -15.80
N PRO A 41 8.92 -10.75 -17.03
CA PRO A 41 9.99 -9.83 -17.44
C PRO A 41 9.94 -8.49 -16.69
N ASP A 42 8.75 -8.09 -16.20
CA ASP A 42 8.57 -6.87 -15.42
C ASP A 42 7.59 -7.11 -14.24
N PRO A 43 8.05 -7.83 -13.21
CA PRO A 43 7.19 -8.24 -12.09
C PRO A 43 6.68 -7.05 -11.28
N ALA A 44 7.41 -5.94 -11.22
CA ALA A 44 7.00 -4.74 -10.48
C ALA A 44 5.78 -4.07 -11.14
N VAL A 45 5.80 -3.89 -12.46
CA VAL A 45 4.67 -3.34 -13.21
C VAL A 45 3.45 -4.26 -13.11
N ARG A 46 3.67 -5.57 -13.18
CA ARG A 46 2.61 -6.56 -13.02
C ARG A 46 1.93 -6.45 -11.65
N LEU A 47 2.73 -6.35 -10.60
CA LEU A 47 2.24 -6.23 -9.24
C LEU A 47 1.48 -4.92 -9.02
N GLN A 48 2.03 -3.80 -9.48
CA GLN A 48 1.36 -2.50 -9.41
C GLN A 48 -0.03 -2.58 -10.06
N ALA A 49 -0.15 -3.16 -11.26
CA ALA A 49 -1.42 -3.36 -11.93
C ALA A 49 -2.40 -4.25 -11.13
N TRP A 50 -1.90 -5.26 -10.41
CA TRP A 50 -2.74 -6.10 -9.56
C TRP A 50 -3.27 -5.37 -8.34
N LEU A 51 -2.48 -4.45 -7.78
CA LEU A 51 -2.79 -3.72 -6.56
C LEU A 51 -3.44 -2.35 -6.80
N ALA A 52 -3.66 -1.95 -8.05
CA ALA A 52 -4.18 -0.62 -8.40
C ALA A 52 -5.53 -0.26 -7.73
N ASN A 53 -6.37 -1.26 -7.44
CA ASN A 53 -7.69 -1.06 -6.81
C ASN A 53 -7.72 -1.48 -5.33
N ARG A 54 -6.57 -1.45 -4.61
CA ARG A 54 -6.50 -1.88 -3.20
C ARG A 54 -7.22 -0.96 -2.22
N ALA A 55 -7.34 0.32 -2.57
CA ALA A 55 -7.95 1.34 -1.73
C ALA A 55 -8.49 2.50 -2.58
N ASP A 56 -9.39 3.29 -2.01
CA ASP A 56 -9.80 4.58 -2.58
C ASP A 56 -8.78 5.64 -2.16
N THR A 57 -8.21 6.35 -3.14
CA THR A 57 -7.17 7.34 -2.89
C THR A 57 -7.74 8.75 -2.83
N HIS A 58 -7.50 9.43 -1.71
CA HIS A 58 -7.88 10.81 -1.48
C HIS A 58 -6.65 11.71 -1.43
N HIS A 59 -6.66 12.77 -2.22
CA HIS A 59 -5.64 13.81 -2.18
C HIS A 59 -6.13 14.94 -1.28
N LEU A 60 -5.40 15.23 -0.20
CA LEU A 60 -5.81 16.14 0.84
C LEU A 60 -4.71 17.18 1.13
N HIS A 61 -5.11 18.30 1.67
CA HIS A 61 -4.20 19.26 2.30
C HIS A 61 -4.37 19.18 3.82
N ALA A 62 -3.27 18.89 4.51
CA ALA A 62 -3.16 18.88 5.96
C ALA A 62 -2.35 20.06 6.44
N GLN A 63 -2.82 20.78 7.48
CA GLN A 63 -2.06 21.88 8.11
C GLN A 63 -0.87 21.34 8.91
N ASP A 64 -1.06 20.21 9.61
CA ASP A 64 -0.05 19.55 10.43
C ASP A 64 0.09 18.07 10.04
N VAL A 65 0.91 17.81 9.01
CA VAL A 65 1.20 16.46 8.53
C VAL A 65 1.75 15.54 9.64
N PRO A 66 2.71 15.99 10.50
CA PRO A 66 3.18 15.19 11.62
C PRO A 66 2.09 14.77 12.62
N ALA A 67 1.12 15.62 12.89
CA ALA A 67 0.00 15.28 13.77
C ALA A 67 -0.89 14.19 13.16
N VAL A 68 -1.20 14.30 11.87
CA VAL A 68 -1.98 13.28 11.15
C VAL A 68 -1.26 11.93 11.16
N LEU A 69 0.06 11.91 10.92
CA LEU A 69 0.85 10.68 10.89
C LEU A 69 0.95 9.96 12.25
N LYS A 70 0.69 10.68 13.35
CA LYS A 70 0.70 10.11 14.71
C LYS A 70 -0.68 9.59 15.15
N ASP A 71 -1.73 9.87 14.38
CA ASP A 71 -3.07 9.41 14.72
C ASP A 71 -3.16 7.88 14.67
N GLU A 72 -3.78 7.28 15.69
CA GLU A 72 -3.91 5.83 15.81
C GLU A 72 -4.80 5.21 14.71
N ARG A 73 -5.71 5.99 14.14
CA ARG A 73 -6.60 5.60 13.04
C ARG A 73 -5.89 5.55 11.69
N LEU A 74 -4.64 6.04 11.62
CA LEU A 74 -3.84 6.06 10.41
C LEU A 74 -2.68 5.08 10.51
N VAL A 75 -2.42 4.31 9.47
CA VAL A 75 -1.19 3.52 9.30
C VAL A 75 -0.31 4.20 8.25
N PRO A 76 0.85 4.79 8.63
CA PRO A 76 1.77 5.40 7.68
C PRO A 76 2.26 4.39 6.63
N SER A 77 2.36 4.84 5.37
CA SER A 77 2.83 4.02 4.24
C SER A 77 3.51 4.91 3.20
N GLY A 78 3.94 4.34 2.10
CA GLY A 78 4.58 5.07 1.01
C GLY A 78 5.75 5.91 1.51
N ILE A 79 5.76 7.20 1.19
CA ILE A 79 6.83 8.14 1.59
C ILE A 79 6.90 8.37 3.11
N SER A 80 5.86 8.02 3.86
CA SER A 80 5.82 8.17 5.32
C SER A 80 6.30 6.92 6.07
N ASP A 81 6.54 5.82 5.38
CA ASP A 81 7.19 4.66 5.96
C ASP A 81 8.72 4.88 6.00
N PRO A 82 9.39 4.71 7.16
CA PRO A 82 10.84 4.89 7.27
C PRO A 82 11.65 4.05 6.27
N ARG A 83 11.16 2.87 5.90
CA ARG A 83 11.82 1.98 4.95
C ARG A 83 11.81 2.51 3.51
N SER A 84 10.95 3.50 3.20
CA SER A 84 10.97 4.19 1.92
C SER A 84 12.26 4.96 1.67
N GLN A 85 12.97 5.35 2.74
CA GLN A 85 14.17 6.21 2.71
C GLN A 85 13.89 7.59 2.06
N MET A 86 12.61 8.01 2.07
CA MET A 86 12.20 9.31 1.55
C MET A 86 12.18 10.35 2.67
N SER A 87 12.82 11.50 2.43
CA SER A 87 12.72 12.63 3.33
C SER A 87 11.52 13.49 2.94
N ALA A 88 10.40 13.32 3.63
CA ALA A 88 9.15 13.97 3.29
C ALA A 88 8.56 14.76 4.47
N ALA A 89 9.36 15.68 5.06
CA ALA A 89 8.96 16.45 6.25
C ALA A 89 7.63 17.23 6.11
N ARG A 90 7.20 17.53 4.89
CA ARG A 90 5.98 18.31 4.59
C ARG A 90 4.93 17.54 3.79
N ARG A 91 5.15 16.26 3.58
CA ARG A 91 4.21 15.38 2.86
C ARG A 91 3.94 14.15 3.69
N GLY A 92 2.71 13.65 3.61
CA GLY A 92 2.30 12.44 4.31
C GLY A 92 1.56 11.48 3.39
N GLU A 93 1.61 10.21 3.77
CA GLU A 93 0.88 9.15 3.09
C GLU A 93 0.54 8.05 4.10
N GLY A 94 -0.66 7.49 4.01
CA GLY A 94 -1.06 6.40 4.89
C GLY A 94 -2.44 5.87 4.61
N TYR A 95 -2.81 4.84 5.36
CA TYR A 95 -4.07 4.13 5.27
C TYR A 95 -4.98 4.44 6.45
N THR A 96 -6.26 4.59 6.18
CA THR A 96 -7.31 4.65 7.19
C THR A 96 -8.49 3.75 6.81
N ARG A 97 -9.30 3.40 7.81
CA ARG A 97 -10.54 2.65 7.58
C ARG A 97 -11.63 3.57 7.04
N THR A 98 -12.53 2.98 6.26
CA THR A 98 -13.70 3.69 5.72
C THR A 98 -14.56 4.31 6.83
N ASP A 99 -14.71 3.61 7.95
CA ASP A 99 -15.52 4.09 9.10
C ASP A 99 -14.82 5.16 9.96
N ALA A 100 -13.51 5.35 9.81
CA ALA A 100 -12.74 6.37 10.53
C ALA A 100 -12.46 7.64 9.68
N LEU A 101 -12.80 7.62 8.39
CA LEU A 101 -12.45 8.70 7.45
C LEU A 101 -13.03 10.05 7.86
N GLU A 102 -14.30 10.09 8.24
CA GLU A 102 -14.99 11.34 8.59
C GLU A 102 -14.37 11.97 9.82
N ASP A 103 -14.23 11.21 10.90
CA ASP A 103 -13.65 11.69 12.16
C ASP A 103 -12.19 12.14 11.98
N LEU A 104 -11.38 11.35 11.25
CA LEU A 104 -10.00 11.72 10.96
C LEU A 104 -9.91 13.03 10.17
N THR A 105 -10.79 13.20 9.19
CA THR A 105 -10.85 14.39 8.34
C THR A 105 -11.23 15.63 9.15
N LEU A 106 -12.22 15.51 10.03
CA LEU A 106 -12.69 16.61 10.89
C LEU A 106 -11.66 16.99 11.95
N ASP A 107 -11.10 16.02 12.66
CA ASP A 107 -10.15 16.26 13.76
C ASP A 107 -8.85 16.94 13.29
N HIS A 108 -8.39 16.60 12.09
CA HIS A 108 -7.17 17.18 11.51
C HIS A 108 -7.41 18.26 10.46
N LEU A 109 -8.68 18.69 10.27
CA LEU A 109 -9.06 19.72 9.30
C LEU A 109 -8.50 19.43 7.90
N LEU A 110 -8.60 18.16 7.47
CA LEU A 110 -8.11 17.76 6.16
C LEU A 110 -9.04 18.29 5.06
N VAL A 111 -8.47 18.98 4.09
CA VAL A 111 -9.24 19.62 3.01
C VAL A 111 -8.97 18.91 1.69
N PRO A 112 -10.01 18.52 0.92
CA PRO A 112 -9.80 17.97 -0.42
C PRO A 112 -8.95 18.87 -1.30
N ALA A 113 -8.01 18.30 -2.03
CA ALA A 113 -7.10 19.01 -2.91
C ALA A 113 -6.89 18.24 -4.22
N THR A 114 -6.38 18.93 -5.23
CA THR A 114 -5.90 18.24 -6.43
C THR A 114 -4.56 17.54 -6.15
N PRO A 115 -4.17 16.50 -6.88
CA PRO A 115 -2.89 15.82 -6.70
C PRO A 115 -1.69 16.77 -6.67
N ALA A 116 -1.69 17.81 -7.52
CA ALA A 116 -0.62 18.79 -7.61
C ALA A 116 -0.54 19.74 -6.39
N ARG A 117 -1.63 19.93 -5.66
CA ARG A 117 -1.73 20.84 -4.49
C ARG A 117 -1.82 20.10 -3.16
N SER A 118 -1.97 18.79 -3.18
CA SER A 118 -2.03 17.99 -1.96
C SER A 118 -0.66 17.85 -1.32
N ASN A 119 -0.65 17.82 0.01
CA ASN A 119 0.51 17.43 0.80
C ASN A 119 0.26 16.15 1.60
N PHE A 120 -0.93 15.57 1.48
CA PHE A 120 -1.29 14.31 2.11
C PHE A 120 -2.05 13.40 1.14
N THR A 121 -1.59 12.14 1.03
CA THR A 121 -2.29 11.09 0.29
C THR A 121 -2.87 10.10 1.29
N LEU A 122 -4.19 9.99 1.31
CA LEU A 122 -4.92 9.10 2.21
C LEU A 122 -5.55 7.96 1.40
N HIS A 123 -5.17 6.74 1.74
CA HIS A 123 -5.75 5.52 1.19
C HIS A 123 -6.84 5.01 2.12
N VAL A 124 -8.06 4.94 1.61
CA VAL A 124 -9.24 4.53 2.38
C VAL A 124 -9.63 3.10 2.02
N THR A 125 -9.75 2.23 3.02
CA THR A 125 -10.01 0.81 2.79
C THR A 125 -10.83 0.20 3.93
N ALA A 126 -11.54 -0.89 3.63
CA ALA A 126 -12.21 -1.69 4.66
C ALA A 126 -11.25 -2.63 5.44
N ILE A 127 -10.11 -2.98 4.83
CA ILE A 127 -9.11 -3.89 5.41
C ILE A 127 -7.84 -3.09 5.72
N MET A 128 -7.54 -2.91 7.00
CA MET A 128 -6.34 -2.18 7.42
C MET A 128 -5.08 -3.03 7.32
N PRO A 129 -3.98 -2.46 6.82
CA PRO A 129 -2.67 -3.09 6.93
C PRO A 129 -2.17 -3.10 8.38
N MET A 130 -1.26 -4.02 8.69
CA MET A 130 -0.51 -4.01 9.96
C MET A 130 0.51 -2.87 9.98
N ARG A 131 1.03 -2.55 11.16
CA ARG A 131 2.20 -1.67 11.35
C ARG A 131 3.44 -2.51 11.67
N PRO A 132 4.55 -2.36 10.94
CA PRO A 132 4.69 -1.60 9.68
C PRO A 132 3.89 -2.25 8.55
N VAL A 133 3.59 -1.49 7.49
CA VAL A 133 2.87 -2.04 6.33
C VAL A 133 3.67 -3.16 5.66
N PRO A 134 3.03 -4.17 5.06
CA PRO A 134 3.73 -5.19 4.29
C PRO A 134 4.59 -4.60 3.17
N GLU A 135 5.74 -5.20 2.88
CA GLU A 135 6.70 -4.71 1.87
C GLU A 135 6.05 -4.56 0.49
N VAL A 136 5.23 -5.51 0.11
CA VAL A 136 4.51 -5.47 -1.17
C VAL A 136 3.57 -4.27 -1.27
N LEU A 137 2.97 -3.84 -0.15
CA LEU A 137 2.11 -2.66 -0.09
C LEU A 137 2.95 -1.38 -0.19
N LEU A 138 4.04 -1.31 0.57
CA LEU A 138 4.99 -0.20 0.50
C LEU A 138 5.53 0.00 -0.93
N ALA A 139 5.92 -1.09 -1.60
CA ALA A 139 6.38 -1.04 -2.98
C ALA A 139 5.31 -0.49 -3.93
N ALA A 140 4.05 -0.92 -3.77
CA ALA A 140 2.95 -0.43 -4.60
C ALA A 140 2.67 1.06 -4.38
N ASP A 141 2.68 1.53 -3.13
CA ASP A 141 2.45 2.94 -2.80
C ASP A 141 3.54 3.84 -3.39
N LEU A 142 4.80 3.41 -3.31
CA LEU A 142 5.92 4.12 -3.93
C LEU A 142 5.81 4.16 -5.46
N ALA A 143 5.42 3.04 -6.09
CA ALA A 143 5.23 2.97 -7.54
C ALA A 143 4.13 3.93 -8.02
N ASP A 144 3.02 4.03 -7.30
CA ASP A 144 1.88 4.87 -7.66
C ASP A 144 2.20 6.37 -7.64
N ARG A 145 3.23 6.78 -6.89
CA ARG A 145 3.70 8.18 -6.92
C ARG A 145 4.43 8.55 -8.19
N GLY A 146 5.09 7.60 -8.85
CA GLY A 146 5.70 7.76 -10.17
C GLY A 146 6.92 8.68 -10.24
N GLY A 147 7.47 9.15 -9.11
CA GLY A 147 8.72 9.90 -9.09
C GLY A 147 9.93 8.99 -9.34
N PRO A 148 11.05 9.51 -9.90
CA PRO A 148 12.22 8.66 -10.21
C PRO A 148 12.79 7.94 -8.98
N ARG A 149 12.85 8.60 -7.82
CA ARG A 149 13.34 8.01 -6.56
C ARG A 149 12.37 6.97 -6.03
N GLU A 150 11.09 7.28 -6.03
CA GLU A 150 10.03 6.40 -5.58
C GLU A 150 9.98 5.14 -6.44
N THR A 151 10.13 5.25 -7.75
CA THR A 151 10.15 4.12 -8.69
C THR A 151 11.35 3.20 -8.44
N ILE A 152 12.55 3.76 -8.25
CA ILE A 152 13.75 2.97 -7.92
C ILE A 152 13.54 2.23 -6.60
N ARG A 153 13.13 2.94 -5.54
CA ARG A 153 12.92 2.33 -4.22
C ARG A 153 11.81 1.30 -4.21
N SER A 154 10.74 1.55 -4.94
CA SER A 154 9.66 0.56 -5.15
C SER A 154 10.21 -0.75 -5.72
N GLY A 155 11.06 -0.67 -6.75
CA GLY A 155 11.69 -1.83 -7.36
C GLY A 155 12.56 -2.61 -6.38
N GLU A 156 13.38 -1.92 -5.56
CA GLU A 156 14.23 -2.53 -4.53
C GLU A 156 13.40 -3.28 -3.47
N VAL A 157 12.41 -2.60 -2.87
CA VAL A 157 11.51 -3.19 -1.85
C VAL A 157 10.77 -4.39 -2.43
N PHE A 158 10.35 -4.29 -3.68
CA PHE A 158 9.67 -5.38 -4.35
C PHE A 158 10.57 -6.60 -4.57
N GLN A 159 11.83 -6.40 -4.97
CA GLN A 159 12.81 -7.50 -5.11
C GLN A 159 13.13 -8.15 -3.75
N GLU A 160 13.24 -7.35 -2.68
CA GLU A 160 13.39 -7.85 -1.32
C GLU A 160 12.21 -8.79 -0.97
N TRP A 161 10.98 -8.34 -1.19
CA TRP A 161 9.78 -9.16 -0.97
C TRP A 161 9.77 -10.46 -1.80
N LEU A 162 10.06 -10.39 -3.10
CA LEU A 162 10.13 -11.59 -3.96
C LEU A 162 11.16 -12.61 -3.46
N THR A 163 12.33 -12.12 -3.03
CA THR A 163 13.38 -13.00 -2.49
C THR A 163 12.91 -13.73 -1.25
N HIS A 164 12.19 -13.04 -0.36
CA HIS A 164 11.58 -13.67 0.81
C HIS A 164 10.55 -14.74 0.40
N GLN A 165 9.70 -14.47 -0.60
CA GLN A 165 8.70 -15.43 -1.08
C GLN A 165 9.34 -16.71 -1.69
N VAL A 166 10.46 -16.58 -2.39
CA VAL A 166 11.19 -17.71 -2.99
C VAL A 166 12.03 -18.45 -1.95
N GLY A 167 12.60 -17.73 -0.97
CA GLY A 167 13.43 -18.32 0.09
C GLY A 167 12.66 -19.12 1.13
N LEU A 168 11.34 -18.99 1.20
CA LEU A 168 10.44 -19.74 2.09
C LEU A 168 9.96 -21.07 1.47
N ARG A 169 10.41 -21.44 0.29
CA ARG A 169 10.16 -22.70 -0.42
C ARG A 169 11.38 -23.59 -0.36
#